data_5b7fbbb39b44df5139fc17c8b65e9415
#
_entry.id   5b7fbbb39b44df5139fc17c8b65e9415
#
_cell.length_a   1.000
_cell.length_b   1.000
_cell.length_c   1.000
_cell.angle_alpha   90.00
_cell.angle_beta   90.00
_cell.angle_gamma   90.00
#
_symmetry.space_group_name_H-M   'P 1'
#
loop_
_entity.id
_entity.type
_entity.pdbx_description
1 polymer ?
#
loop_
_entity_poly.entity_id
_entity_poly.type
_entity_poly.pdbx_seq_one_letter_code
_entity_poly.pdbx_strand_id
1 'polypeptide(L)'
;KEAHKNIVKNPGDLRYVNLTCGQPGCHLTEISKVKNSLMATNHGMIKRVVEVFEEKEVLSLYPKLSVSQLYHQEVYHKTKNSLGLDYYRKLCGSCHLWLEKGKLPYFLKEKGGGCTACHSVKEKDETPNSSRKVHPKLVRYPPMENCVRCHNRSGRIGFTYQGLYENEQGGIGDEVWVDGRWLDRVSPDIHFQKGLSCIDCHTKEEVMGDGNFYYSLHEALEIECQTCHGGDGTTKKGRKLKNFYKKGKQAYLESKGSEKRVLIKKPVKACSLSYHKRLTCVSCHAKHMPDCYGCHIKYDPRDTHLDKILAKETKGLWIEHESYRRLALPTLAVEDNQRVVTVTPG
;
A
#
# COMPACT_ATOMS: atom_id res chain seq x y z
N LYS A 1 0.68 36.51 7.23
CA LYS A 1 -0.69 35.94 7.44
C LYS A 1 -1.61 36.17 6.23
N GLU A 2 -1.52 37.30 5.53
CA GLU A 2 -2.34 37.59 4.33
C GLU A 2 -2.00 36.69 3.14
N ALA A 3 -0.74 36.40 2.90
CA ALA A 3 -0.29 35.52 1.81
C ALA A 3 -0.88 34.08 1.86
N HIS A 4 -1.44 33.67 2.99
CA HIS A 4 -2.06 32.35 3.16
C HIS A 4 -3.59 32.39 3.25
N LYS A 5 -4.17 33.57 2.98
CA LYS A 5 -5.61 33.79 3.01
C LYS A 5 -6.26 33.07 1.86
N ASN A 6 -6.67 32.17 1.53
CA ASN A 6 -7.21 31.43 0.38
C ASN A 6 -6.27 30.35 -0.20
N ILE A 7 -5.19 30.02 0.49
CA ILE A 7 -4.31 28.97 0.01
C ILE A 7 -4.92 27.58 0.27
N VAL A 8 -4.81 26.69 -0.69
CA VAL A 8 -5.12 25.28 -0.49
C VAL A 8 -4.09 24.67 0.48
N LYS A 9 -4.51 24.34 1.70
CA LYS A 9 -3.62 23.84 2.77
C LYS A 9 -2.80 22.61 2.37
N ASN A 10 -3.39 21.73 1.57
CA ASN A 10 -2.72 20.57 1.02
C ASN A 10 -2.86 20.58 -0.51
N PRO A 11 -1.84 21.03 -1.25
CA PRO A 11 -1.92 21.14 -2.71
C PRO A 11 -2.00 19.78 -3.42
N GLY A 12 -1.64 18.69 -2.77
CA GLY A 12 -1.74 17.35 -3.33
C GLY A 12 -3.09 16.65 -3.12
N ASP A 13 -4.01 17.25 -2.37
CA ASP A 13 -5.33 16.66 -2.13
C ASP A 13 -6.10 16.46 -3.44
N LEU A 14 -6.60 15.26 -3.69
CA LEU A 14 -7.23 14.89 -4.97
C LEU A 14 -8.51 15.67 -5.28
N ARG A 15 -9.09 16.38 -4.30
CA ARG A 15 -10.23 17.27 -4.48
C ARG A 15 -9.82 18.59 -5.11
N TYR A 16 -8.60 19.06 -4.81
CA TYR A 16 -8.09 20.38 -5.22
C TYR A 16 -6.93 20.28 -6.21
N VAL A 17 -6.44 19.09 -6.49
CA VAL A 17 -5.23 18.84 -7.28
C VAL A 17 -5.27 19.44 -8.68
N ASN A 18 -6.46 19.62 -9.29
CA ASN A 18 -6.61 20.26 -10.57
C ASN A 18 -6.28 21.78 -10.52
N LEU A 19 -6.44 22.42 -9.34
CA LEU A 19 -6.13 23.83 -9.11
C LEU A 19 -4.65 24.05 -8.73
N THR A 20 -3.92 22.98 -8.49
CA THR A 20 -2.55 23.00 -7.94
C THR A 20 -1.60 22.22 -8.84
N CYS A 21 -1.30 20.96 -8.50
CA CYS A 21 -0.34 20.13 -9.25
C CYS A 21 -0.78 19.85 -10.70
N GLY A 22 -2.07 19.88 -10.99
CA GLY A 22 -2.68 19.54 -12.28
C GLY A 22 -2.84 20.69 -13.27
N GLN A 23 -2.15 21.79 -13.07
CA GLN A 23 -2.20 22.89 -14.03
C GLN A 23 -1.59 22.49 -15.39
N PRO A 24 -2.01 23.13 -16.49
CA PRO A 24 -1.39 22.94 -17.80
C PRO A 24 0.13 23.15 -17.74
N GLY A 25 0.87 22.25 -18.35
CA GLY A 25 2.34 22.24 -18.30
C GLY A 25 2.97 21.62 -17.04
N CYS A 26 2.15 21.21 -16.05
CA CYS A 26 2.62 20.52 -14.85
C CYS A 26 2.26 19.01 -14.91
N HIS A 27 1.29 18.53 -14.11
CA HIS A 27 0.99 17.11 -13.95
C HIS A 27 -0.44 16.72 -14.40
N LEU A 28 -0.98 17.40 -15.42
CA LEU A 28 -2.37 17.19 -15.85
C LEU A 28 -2.69 15.73 -16.22
N THR A 29 -1.77 15.05 -16.92
CA THR A 29 -1.94 13.66 -17.35
C THR A 29 -1.85 12.67 -16.18
N GLU A 30 -1.06 12.96 -15.17
CA GLU A 30 -0.89 12.12 -14.00
C GLU A 30 -2.13 12.08 -13.11
N ILE A 31 -2.90 13.17 -13.07
CA ILE A 31 -4.06 13.28 -12.18
C ILE A 31 -5.16 12.29 -12.54
N SER A 32 -5.51 12.19 -13.83
CA SER A 32 -6.52 11.21 -14.27
C SER A 32 -6.08 9.78 -13.98
N LYS A 33 -4.80 9.49 -14.18
CA LYS A 33 -4.21 8.17 -13.89
C LYS A 33 -4.26 7.85 -12.41
N VAL A 34 -3.83 8.78 -11.56
CA VAL A 34 -3.85 8.59 -10.10
C VAL A 34 -5.27 8.37 -9.58
N LYS A 35 -6.25 9.13 -10.07
CA LYS A 35 -7.65 8.99 -9.64
C LYS A 35 -8.24 7.61 -9.96
N ASN A 36 -7.73 6.92 -10.99
CA ASN A 36 -8.13 5.57 -11.38
C ASN A 36 -7.24 4.48 -10.74
N SER A 37 -6.14 4.84 -10.10
CA SER A 37 -5.23 3.86 -9.47
C SER A 37 -5.89 3.14 -8.31
N LEU A 38 -5.43 1.92 -8.01
CA LEU A 38 -5.93 1.13 -6.87
C LEU A 38 -5.79 1.85 -5.54
N MET A 39 -4.73 2.64 -5.34
CA MET A 39 -4.53 3.41 -4.11
C MET A 39 -5.51 4.58 -3.96
N ALA A 40 -6.03 5.12 -5.05
CA ALA A 40 -7.05 6.15 -5.02
C ALA A 40 -8.47 5.57 -4.98
N THR A 41 -8.72 4.48 -5.70
CA THR A 41 -10.05 3.87 -5.76
C THR A 41 -10.36 2.96 -4.58
N ASN A 42 -9.36 2.26 -4.04
CA ASN A 42 -9.50 1.14 -3.09
C ASN A 42 -10.55 0.09 -3.53
N HIS A 43 -10.87 0.06 -4.82
CA HIS A 43 -11.97 -0.75 -5.34
C HIS A 43 -11.79 -2.24 -5.00
N GLY A 44 -10.59 -2.78 -5.18
CA GLY A 44 -10.34 -4.20 -4.89
C GLY A 44 -10.63 -4.58 -3.44
N MET A 45 -10.29 -3.71 -2.48
CA MET A 45 -10.58 -3.91 -1.06
C MET A 45 -12.08 -3.77 -0.78
N ILE A 46 -12.72 -2.72 -1.30
CA ILE A 46 -14.17 -2.50 -1.14
C ILE A 46 -14.95 -3.68 -1.72
N LYS A 47 -14.64 -4.07 -2.95
CA LYS A 47 -15.27 -5.21 -3.64
C LYS A 47 -15.14 -6.48 -2.77
N ARG A 48 -13.92 -6.80 -2.32
CA ARG A 48 -13.68 -8.02 -1.56
C ARG A 48 -14.45 -8.06 -0.24
N VAL A 49 -14.50 -6.95 0.48
CA VAL A 49 -15.28 -6.87 1.73
C VAL A 49 -16.77 -7.06 1.45
N VAL A 50 -17.32 -6.37 0.47
CA VAL A 50 -18.75 -6.52 0.08
C VAL A 50 -19.07 -7.96 -0.35
N GLU A 51 -18.17 -8.62 -1.08
CA GLU A 51 -18.32 -10.03 -1.45
C GLU A 51 -18.32 -10.98 -0.24
N VAL A 52 -17.45 -10.74 0.74
CA VAL A 52 -17.38 -11.54 1.99
C VAL A 52 -18.67 -11.43 2.81
N PHE A 53 -19.30 -10.26 2.78
CA PHE A 53 -20.60 -10.05 3.41
C PHE A 53 -21.80 -10.46 2.52
N GLU A 54 -21.55 -11.05 1.35
CA GLU A 54 -22.54 -11.53 0.37
C GLU A 54 -23.50 -10.45 -0.14
N GLU A 55 -23.12 -9.18 -0.06
CA GLU A 55 -23.93 -8.01 -0.44
C GLU A 55 -23.80 -7.69 -1.95
N LYS A 56 -24.15 -8.65 -2.82
CA LYS A 56 -24.03 -8.54 -4.28
C LYS A 56 -24.80 -7.36 -4.88
N GLU A 57 -25.90 -6.93 -4.25
CA GLU A 57 -26.71 -5.79 -4.67
C GLU A 57 -25.92 -4.48 -4.64
N VAL A 58 -24.99 -4.30 -3.69
CA VAL A 58 -24.12 -3.12 -3.62
C VAL A 58 -23.24 -3.03 -4.86
N LEU A 59 -22.65 -4.15 -5.29
CA LEU A 59 -21.81 -4.20 -6.49
C LEU A 59 -22.63 -4.10 -7.77
N SER A 60 -23.88 -4.56 -7.78
CA SER A 60 -24.80 -4.37 -8.90
C SER A 60 -25.17 -2.91 -9.10
N LEU A 61 -25.42 -2.17 -8.00
CA LEU A 61 -25.69 -0.73 -8.04
C LEU A 61 -24.45 0.09 -8.42
N TYR A 62 -23.26 -0.34 -7.96
CA TYR A 62 -22.01 0.37 -8.14
C TYR A 62 -20.89 -0.57 -8.58
N PRO A 63 -20.85 -1.02 -9.85
CA PRO A 63 -19.86 -2.01 -10.32
C PRO A 63 -18.39 -1.57 -10.19
N LYS A 64 -18.15 -0.26 -10.15
CA LYS A 64 -16.84 0.37 -9.97
C LYS A 64 -16.80 1.23 -8.71
N LEU A 65 -17.44 0.77 -7.63
CA LEU A 65 -17.47 1.53 -6.38
C LEU A 65 -16.05 1.85 -5.91
N SER A 66 -15.77 3.12 -5.74
CA SER A 66 -14.49 3.62 -5.28
C SER A 66 -14.65 4.39 -3.96
N VAL A 67 -13.57 4.51 -3.21
CA VAL A 67 -13.60 5.24 -1.95
C VAL A 67 -14.03 6.70 -2.11
N SER A 68 -13.75 7.34 -3.25
CA SER A 68 -14.19 8.70 -3.52
C SER A 68 -15.71 8.83 -3.53
N GLN A 69 -16.41 7.82 -4.02
CA GLN A 69 -17.88 7.80 -4.05
C GLN A 69 -18.49 7.62 -2.65
N LEU A 70 -17.78 6.96 -1.72
CA LEU A 70 -18.25 6.80 -0.35
C LEU A 70 -18.34 8.12 0.43
N TYR A 71 -17.72 9.20 -0.07
CA TYR A 71 -17.89 10.55 0.48
C TYR A 71 -19.18 11.24 0.02
N HIS A 72 -19.87 10.70 -1.00
CA HIS A 72 -21.09 11.30 -1.53
C HIS A 72 -22.29 10.86 -0.68
N GLN A 73 -23.10 11.82 -0.25
CA GLN A 73 -24.26 11.55 0.59
C GLN A 73 -25.26 10.59 -0.08
N GLU A 74 -25.48 10.72 -1.38
CA GLU A 74 -26.38 9.84 -2.13
C GLU A 74 -25.94 8.37 -2.02
N VAL A 75 -24.63 8.08 -2.24
CA VAL A 75 -24.08 6.73 -2.11
C VAL A 75 -24.22 6.25 -0.68
N TYR A 76 -23.90 7.12 0.30
CA TYR A 76 -24.06 6.79 1.71
C TYR A 76 -25.51 6.38 2.04
N HIS A 77 -26.50 7.18 1.63
CA HIS A 77 -27.91 6.88 1.92
C HIS A 77 -28.38 5.57 1.28
N LYS A 78 -27.94 5.27 0.06
CA LYS A 78 -28.29 4.03 -0.64
C LYS A 78 -27.59 2.79 -0.06
N THR A 79 -26.46 2.96 0.60
CA THR A 79 -25.62 1.86 1.10
C THR A 79 -25.44 1.83 2.61
N LYS A 80 -26.18 2.66 3.35
CA LYS A 80 -26.03 2.80 4.82
C LYS A 80 -26.31 1.51 5.61
N ASN A 81 -27.07 0.59 5.04
CA ASN A 81 -27.38 -0.70 5.65
C ASN A 81 -26.38 -1.81 5.27
N SER A 82 -25.43 -1.53 4.40
CA SER A 82 -24.37 -2.48 4.04
C SER A 82 -23.39 -2.63 5.22
N LEU A 83 -23.36 -3.83 5.81
CA LEU A 83 -22.41 -4.18 6.87
C LEU A 83 -20.98 -4.25 6.33
N GLY A 84 -20.80 -4.74 5.09
CA GLY A 84 -19.50 -4.78 4.45
C GLY A 84 -18.90 -3.38 4.25
N LEU A 85 -19.69 -2.41 3.77
CA LEU A 85 -19.23 -1.04 3.64
C LEU A 85 -19.06 -0.35 5.01
N ASP A 86 -19.88 -0.66 6.00
CA ASP A 86 -19.68 -0.15 7.35
C ASP A 86 -18.37 -0.68 7.96
N TYR A 87 -18.10 -1.97 7.81
CA TYR A 87 -16.82 -2.58 8.17
C TYR A 87 -15.63 -1.90 7.48
N TYR A 88 -15.71 -1.75 6.14
CA TYR A 88 -14.67 -1.06 5.38
C TYR A 88 -14.39 0.34 5.92
N ARG A 89 -15.44 1.15 6.13
CA ARG A 89 -15.32 2.54 6.57
C ARG A 89 -14.68 2.66 7.94
N LYS A 90 -14.99 1.74 8.86
CA LYS A 90 -14.53 1.76 10.24
C LYS A 90 -13.14 1.13 10.43
N LEU A 91 -12.83 0.05 9.73
CA LEU A 91 -11.56 -0.66 9.92
C LEU A 91 -10.53 -0.35 8.83
N CYS A 92 -10.95 -0.28 7.56
CA CYS A 92 -10.04 -0.14 6.41
C CYS A 92 -9.90 1.29 5.89
N GLY A 93 -10.90 2.16 6.10
CA GLY A 93 -11.08 3.46 5.45
C GLY A 93 -10.06 4.56 5.79
N SER A 94 -8.91 4.24 6.37
CA SER A 94 -7.85 5.22 6.66
C SER A 94 -6.68 5.19 5.68
N CYS A 95 -6.62 4.21 4.75
CA CYS A 95 -5.45 3.98 3.90
C CYS A 95 -5.79 4.18 2.41
N HIS A 96 -6.10 5.40 2.02
CA HIS A 96 -6.36 5.78 0.63
C HIS A 96 -5.99 7.23 0.35
N LEU A 97 -5.83 7.57 -0.92
CA LEU A 97 -5.34 8.91 -1.32
C LEU A 97 -6.40 10.04 -1.18
N TRP A 98 -7.70 9.70 -1.12
CA TRP A 98 -8.76 10.70 -0.94
C TRP A 98 -8.94 11.17 0.51
N LEU A 99 -8.30 10.52 1.48
CA LEU A 99 -8.37 10.95 2.87
C LEU A 99 -7.76 12.33 3.02
N GLU A 100 -8.50 13.26 3.61
CA GLU A 100 -8.01 14.59 3.94
C GLU A 100 -6.97 14.50 5.06
N LYS A 101 -5.76 15.00 4.77
CA LYS A 101 -4.67 14.97 5.74
C LYS A 101 -5.02 15.80 6.97
N GLY A 102 -4.81 15.22 8.15
CA GLY A 102 -5.14 15.87 9.42
C GLY A 102 -6.60 15.74 9.85
N LYS A 103 -7.47 15.13 9.03
CA LYS A 103 -8.90 14.99 9.34
C LYS A 103 -9.19 13.97 10.43
N LEU A 104 -8.45 12.86 10.42
CA LEU A 104 -8.59 11.80 11.42
C LEU A 104 -7.72 12.08 12.65
N PRO A 105 -8.09 11.54 13.83
CA PRO A 105 -7.34 11.75 15.07
C PRO A 105 -6.06 10.91 15.14
N TYR A 106 -5.23 11.18 16.16
CA TYR A 106 -4.05 10.42 16.53
C TYR A 106 -3.06 10.24 15.37
N PHE A 107 -2.42 9.08 15.29
CA PHE A 107 -1.49 8.73 14.22
C PHE A 107 -2.14 8.66 12.83
N LEU A 108 -3.47 8.52 12.75
CA LEU A 108 -4.20 8.51 11.49
C LEU A 108 -4.15 9.85 10.76
N LYS A 109 -3.90 10.97 11.48
CA LYS A 109 -3.76 12.32 10.90
C LYS A 109 -2.67 12.45 9.84
N GLU A 110 -1.66 11.55 9.88
CA GLU A 110 -0.54 11.56 8.94
C GLU A 110 -0.84 10.81 7.64
N LYS A 111 -1.96 10.08 7.58
CA LYS A 111 -2.39 9.33 6.39
C LYS A 111 -3.15 10.23 5.41
N GLY A 112 -3.24 9.79 4.18
CA GLY A 112 -3.95 10.51 3.12
C GLY A 112 -3.20 11.72 2.57
N GLY A 113 -3.93 12.60 1.90
CA GLY A 113 -3.40 13.84 1.33
C GLY A 113 -3.06 13.77 -0.16
N GLY A 114 -3.54 12.77 -0.87
CA GLY A 114 -3.35 12.64 -2.32
C GLY A 114 -1.88 12.56 -2.72
N CYS A 115 -1.45 13.40 -3.65
CA CYS A 115 -0.06 13.41 -4.14
C CYS A 115 0.97 13.63 -3.02
N THR A 116 0.64 14.45 -2.02
CA THR A 116 1.56 14.73 -0.89
C THR A 116 1.69 13.56 0.08
N ALA A 117 0.81 12.55 0.03
CA ALA A 117 0.98 11.33 0.82
C ALA A 117 2.31 10.63 0.48
N CYS A 118 2.69 10.65 -0.79
CA CYS A 118 3.91 10.04 -1.31
C CYS A 118 5.04 11.06 -1.50
N HIS A 119 4.74 12.21 -2.11
CA HIS A 119 5.74 13.16 -2.61
C HIS A 119 6.12 14.27 -1.64
N SER A 120 5.62 14.28 -0.40
CA SER A 120 5.98 15.28 0.61
C SER A 120 6.81 14.65 1.72
N VAL A 121 7.94 15.26 2.03
CA VAL A 121 8.76 14.92 3.19
C VAL A 121 8.81 16.11 4.16
N LYS A 122 8.74 15.81 5.45
CA LYS A 122 9.01 16.80 6.49
C LYS A 122 10.52 16.89 6.63
N GLU A 123 11.10 18.07 6.54
CA GLU A 123 12.47 18.28 6.99
C GLU A 123 12.51 18.02 8.50
N LYS A 124 13.47 17.26 8.96
CA LYS A 124 13.74 17.15 10.38
C LYS A 124 14.28 18.51 10.82
N ASP A 125 13.55 19.20 11.68
CA ASP A 125 14.09 20.39 12.35
C ASP A 125 15.32 19.97 13.13
N GLU A 126 16.48 20.45 12.73
CA GLU A 126 17.74 20.22 13.45
C GLU A 126 17.76 20.96 14.81
N THR A 127 16.78 21.83 15.04
CA THR A 127 16.64 22.57 16.31
C THR A 127 15.26 22.32 16.94
N PRO A 128 15.18 21.63 18.08
CA PRO A 128 13.92 21.28 18.75
C PRO A 128 13.05 22.47 19.17
N ASN A 129 13.58 23.70 19.12
CA ASN A 129 12.92 24.93 19.59
C ASN A 129 12.61 25.94 18.49
N SER A 130 12.72 25.61 17.22
CA SER A 130 12.36 26.56 16.17
C SER A 130 10.84 26.69 16.06
N SER A 131 10.33 27.88 16.37
CA SER A 131 8.93 28.28 16.13
C SER A 131 8.58 28.44 14.63
N ARG A 132 9.53 28.23 13.73
CA ARG A 132 9.34 28.24 12.28
C ARG A 132 8.66 26.94 11.85
N LYS A 133 7.42 27.04 11.42
CA LYS A 133 6.74 25.99 10.67
C LYS A 133 7.42 25.87 9.31
N VAL A 134 8.29 24.88 9.16
CA VAL A 134 8.98 24.61 7.89
C VAL A 134 7.98 24.06 6.90
N HIS A 135 7.97 24.59 5.68
CA HIS A 135 7.18 24.04 4.59
C HIS A 135 7.72 22.67 4.19
N PRO A 136 6.87 21.66 3.97
CA PRO A 136 7.33 20.35 3.55
C PRO A 136 8.00 20.44 2.17
N LYS A 137 9.10 19.69 2.01
CA LYS A 137 9.78 19.56 0.72
C LYS A 137 9.05 18.57 -0.17
N LEU A 138 8.93 18.90 -1.46
CA LEU A 138 8.44 17.96 -2.46
C LEU A 138 9.60 17.15 -3.04
N VAL A 139 9.40 15.85 -3.16
CA VAL A 139 10.40 14.90 -3.68
C VAL A 139 9.84 14.14 -4.87
N ARG A 140 10.70 13.90 -5.88
CA ARG A 140 10.33 13.11 -7.05
C ARG A 140 10.21 11.62 -6.70
N TYR A 141 11.14 11.11 -5.92
CA TYR A 141 11.19 9.72 -5.49
C TYR A 141 10.74 9.63 -4.03
N PRO A 142 9.55 9.08 -3.77
CA PRO A 142 9.05 8.95 -2.41
C PRO A 142 9.96 8.08 -1.56
N PRO A 143 10.31 8.51 -0.35
CA PRO A 143 11.00 7.66 0.60
C PRO A 143 10.08 6.54 1.10
N MET A 144 10.69 5.44 1.51
CA MET A 144 9.97 4.22 1.92
C MET A 144 9.04 4.46 3.12
N GLU A 145 9.39 5.37 4.02
CA GLU A 145 8.59 5.76 5.18
C GLU A 145 7.19 6.26 4.77
N ASN A 146 7.07 6.91 3.61
CA ASN A 146 5.77 7.35 3.10
C ASN A 146 4.89 6.17 2.69
N CYS A 147 5.47 5.08 2.18
CA CYS A 147 4.75 3.83 1.87
C CYS A 147 4.31 3.12 3.16
N VAL A 148 5.22 3.01 4.11
CA VAL A 148 5.01 2.27 5.36
C VAL A 148 3.94 2.91 6.24
N ARG A 149 3.65 4.20 6.10
CA ARG A 149 2.51 4.83 6.82
C ARG A 149 1.18 4.11 6.61
N CYS A 150 1.00 3.46 5.46
CA CYS A 150 -0.21 2.70 5.14
C CYS A 150 0.06 1.20 5.01
N HIS A 151 1.22 0.80 4.47
CA HIS A 151 1.60 -0.59 4.24
C HIS A 151 2.30 -1.21 5.46
N ASN A 152 1.66 -1.15 6.63
CA ASN A 152 2.25 -1.59 7.90
C ASN A 152 1.33 -2.47 8.76
N ARG A 153 0.16 -2.91 8.26
CA ARG A 153 -0.79 -3.71 9.04
C ARG A 153 -0.38 -5.19 9.08
N SER A 154 -0.61 -5.84 10.24
CA SER A 154 -0.46 -7.28 10.44
C SER A 154 0.92 -7.83 10.01
N GLY A 155 2.00 -7.16 10.39
CA GLY A 155 3.37 -7.58 10.08
C GLY A 155 3.72 -7.61 8.59
N ARG A 156 2.89 -6.98 7.76
CA ARG A 156 2.98 -7.07 6.31
C ARG A 156 4.22 -6.41 5.75
N ILE A 157 4.39 -6.62 4.47
CA ILE A 157 5.59 -6.36 3.66
C ILE A 157 6.32 -5.04 3.96
N GLY A 158 5.63 -3.98 4.35
CA GLY A 158 6.26 -2.72 4.74
C GLY A 158 7.19 -2.86 5.95
N PHE A 159 6.86 -3.73 6.90
CA PHE A 159 7.72 -4.04 8.05
C PHE A 159 8.72 -5.16 7.74
N THR A 160 8.23 -6.33 7.31
CA THR A 160 9.10 -7.49 7.09
C THR A 160 10.16 -7.25 6.04
N TYR A 161 9.87 -6.42 5.02
CA TYR A 161 10.84 -5.97 4.03
C TYR A 161 12.05 -5.27 4.69
N GLN A 162 11.79 -4.44 5.69
CA GLN A 162 12.80 -3.70 6.47
C GLN A 162 13.44 -4.50 7.60
N GLY A 163 12.96 -5.72 7.85
CA GLY A 163 13.42 -6.53 8.97
C GLY A 163 12.74 -6.19 10.30
N LEU A 164 11.48 -5.79 10.24
CA LEU A 164 10.64 -5.55 11.41
C LEU A 164 9.42 -6.47 11.38
N TYR A 165 8.99 -6.94 12.52
CA TYR A 165 7.81 -7.77 12.69
C TYR A 165 7.03 -7.36 13.94
N GLU A 166 5.72 -7.30 13.85
CA GLU A 166 4.87 -6.91 14.96
C GLU A 166 4.84 -8.01 16.02
N ASN A 167 5.24 -7.67 17.25
CA ASN A 167 5.28 -8.59 18.38
C ASN A 167 3.87 -8.97 18.81
N GLU A 168 3.61 -10.25 18.96
CA GLU A 168 2.29 -10.80 19.31
C GLU A 168 1.92 -10.60 20.78
N GLN A 169 2.91 -10.62 21.67
CA GLN A 169 2.68 -10.62 23.11
C GLN A 169 2.42 -9.21 23.67
N GLY A 170 2.70 -8.17 22.88
CA GLY A 170 2.57 -6.76 23.31
C GLY A 170 3.48 -6.37 24.46
N GLY A 171 3.87 -5.11 24.52
CA GLY A 171 4.61 -4.56 25.66
C GLY A 171 6.10 -4.87 25.74
N ILE A 172 6.64 -5.75 24.91
CA ILE A 172 8.07 -6.08 24.83
C ILE A 172 8.44 -6.22 23.34
N GLY A 173 9.48 -5.51 22.92
CA GLY A 173 10.00 -5.56 21.56
C GLY A 173 11.15 -4.60 21.38
N ASP A 174 11.84 -4.68 20.24
CA ASP A 174 13.02 -3.86 19.95
C ASP A 174 12.66 -2.40 19.63
N GLU A 175 11.47 -2.16 19.09
CA GLU A 175 11.01 -0.83 18.67
C GLU A 175 9.51 -0.64 18.94
N VAL A 176 9.08 0.61 19.11
CA VAL A 176 7.67 1.00 19.23
C VAL A 176 7.27 1.80 18.02
N TRP A 177 6.24 1.36 17.30
CA TRP A 177 5.68 2.11 16.19
C TRP A 177 4.81 3.28 16.66
N VAL A 178 4.57 4.23 15.77
CA VAL A 178 3.81 5.47 16.06
C VAL A 178 2.39 5.26 16.56
N ASP A 179 1.84 4.07 16.39
CA ASP A 179 0.51 3.66 16.89
C ASP A 179 0.57 2.81 18.16
N GLY A 180 1.74 2.67 18.75
CA GLY A 180 1.96 1.96 20.00
C GLY A 180 2.22 0.46 19.87
N ARG A 181 2.24 -0.08 18.65
CA ARG A 181 2.61 -1.49 18.43
C ARG A 181 4.10 -1.69 18.67
N TRP A 182 4.42 -2.81 19.31
CA TRP A 182 5.79 -3.25 19.50
C TRP A 182 6.27 -4.08 18.31
N LEU A 183 7.51 -3.86 17.91
CA LEU A 183 8.12 -4.50 16.74
C LEU A 183 9.41 -5.20 17.15
N ASP A 184 9.57 -6.44 16.71
CA ASP A 184 10.81 -7.20 16.83
C ASP A 184 11.67 -7.05 15.60
N ARG A 185 13.00 -7.09 15.76
CA ARG A 185 13.94 -7.13 14.65
C ARG A 185 14.05 -8.56 14.11
N VAL A 186 13.93 -8.67 12.80
CA VAL A 186 14.11 -9.90 12.05
C VAL A 186 15.07 -9.64 10.90
N SER A 187 15.55 -10.69 10.25
CA SER A 187 16.42 -10.52 9.08
C SER A 187 15.64 -9.84 7.94
N PRO A 188 16.07 -8.66 7.48
CA PRO A 188 15.39 -7.96 6.39
C PRO A 188 15.50 -8.70 5.05
N ASP A 189 14.63 -8.32 4.10
CA ASP A 189 14.69 -8.82 2.74
C ASP A 189 16.03 -8.51 2.07
N ILE A 190 16.51 -9.42 1.22
CA ILE A 190 17.82 -9.27 0.54
C ILE A 190 17.87 -8.04 -0.36
N HIS A 191 16.77 -7.65 -0.98
CA HIS A 191 16.71 -6.45 -1.81
C HIS A 191 16.84 -5.19 -0.97
N PHE A 192 16.22 -5.15 0.21
CA PHE A 192 16.41 -4.08 1.19
C PHE A 192 17.87 -3.98 1.65
N GLN A 193 18.50 -5.13 2.01
CA GLN A 193 19.92 -5.16 2.40
C GLN A 193 20.84 -4.65 1.30
N LYS A 194 20.47 -4.81 0.03
CA LYS A 194 21.20 -4.26 -1.12
C LYS A 194 20.89 -2.80 -1.40
N GLY A 195 19.98 -2.18 -0.67
CA GLY A 195 19.62 -0.77 -0.78
C GLY A 195 18.54 -0.48 -1.81
N LEU A 196 17.74 -1.48 -2.19
CA LEU A 196 16.53 -1.27 -2.99
C LEU A 196 15.37 -0.85 -2.10
N SER A 197 14.53 0.03 -2.61
CA SER A 197 13.34 0.55 -1.96
C SER A 197 12.06 0.04 -2.66
N CYS A 198 10.90 0.35 -2.10
CA CYS A 198 9.61 -0.03 -2.68
C CYS A 198 9.46 0.39 -4.14
N ILE A 199 9.90 1.63 -4.47
CA ILE A 199 9.77 2.19 -5.83
C ILE A 199 10.71 1.55 -6.86
N ASP A 200 11.68 0.74 -6.44
CA ASP A 200 12.55 0.01 -7.36
C ASP A 200 11.85 -1.20 -7.97
N CYS A 201 10.87 -1.77 -7.24
CA CYS A 201 10.03 -2.88 -7.69
C CYS A 201 8.63 -2.43 -8.12
N HIS A 202 8.10 -1.34 -7.53
CA HIS A 202 6.79 -0.80 -7.89
C HIS A 202 6.94 0.37 -8.86
N THR A 203 6.48 0.19 -10.09
CA THR A 203 6.62 1.21 -11.13
C THR A 203 5.72 2.42 -10.88
N LYS A 204 6.04 3.53 -11.55
CA LYS A 204 5.17 4.71 -11.56
C LYS A 204 3.76 4.36 -12.06
N GLU A 205 3.68 3.59 -13.11
CA GLU A 205 2.43 3.19 -13.75
C GLU A 205 1.57 2.28 -12.85
N GLU A 206 2.22 1.45 -12.04
CA GLU A 206 1.53 0.63 -11.03
C GLU A 206 1.01 1.49 -9.88
N VAL A 207 1.87 2.33 -9.30
CA VAL A 207 1.57 3.10 -8.08
C VAL A 207 0.68 4.30 -8.35
N MET A 208 0.99 5.07 -9.40
CA MET A 208 0.23 6.27 -9.79
C MET A 208 -0.89 5.97 -10.80
N GLY A 209 -0.93 4.75 -11.31
CA GLY A 209 -1.85 4.34 -12.36
C GLY A 209 -1.32 4.61 -13.76
N ASP A 210 -1.81 3.85 -14.72
CA ASP A 210 -1.56 3.98 -16.16
C ASP A 210 -2.78 4.56 -16.92
N GLY A 211 -3.84 4.87 -16.18
CA GLY A 211 -5.12 5.36 -16.70
C GLY A 211 -6.23 4.33 -16.67
N ASN A 212 -5.90 3.04 -16.58
CA ASN A 212 -6.87 1.97 -16.47
C ASN A 212 -7.43 1.86 -15.04
N PHE A 213 -8.65 1.36 -14.95
CA PHE A 213 -9.26 0.98 -13.69
C PHE A 213 -9.05 -0.52 -13.48
N TYR A 214 -8.40 -0.88 -12.39
CA TYR A 214 -8.11 -2.26 -12.04
C TYR A 214 -8.99 -2.77 -10.90
N TYR A 215 -9.38 -4.04 -10.98
CA TYR A 215 -10.18 -4.72 -9.96
C TYR A 215 -9.34 -5.43 -8.92
N SER A 216 -8.09 -5.73 -9.26
CA SER A 216 -7.17 -6.44 -8.37
C SER A 216 -5.74 -5.93 -8.48
N LEU A 217 -4.94 -6.19 -7.44
CA LEU A 217 -3.50 -5.90 -7.44
C LEU A 217 -2.77 -6.64 -8.56
N HIS A 218 -3.13 -7.89 -8.84
CA HIS A 218 -2.47 -8.71 -9.87
C HIS A 218 -2.56 -8.12 -11.27
N GLU A 219 -3.65 -7.41 -11.58
CA GLU A 219 -3.82 -6.71 -12.86
C GLU A 219 -2.91 -5.48 -12.98
N ALA A 220 -2.68 -4.80 -11.87
CA ALA A 220 -1.87 -3.57 -11.82
C ALA A 220 -0.37 -3.84 -11.82
N LEU A 221 0.09 -4.92 -11.14
CA LEU A 221 1.50 -5.27 -11.02
C LEU A 221 2.18 -5.43 -12.36
N GLU A 222 3.42 -4.95 -12.48
CA GLU A 222 4.18 -4.98 -13.73
C GLU A 222 5.50 -5.72 -13.63
N ILE A 223 6.20 -5.57 -12.49
CA ILE A 223 7.49 -6.20 -12.27
C ILE A 223 7.27 -7.55 -11.61
N GLU A 224 7.89 -8.56 -12.19
CA GLU A 224 8.00 -9.91 -11.64
C GLU A 224 9.47 -10.23 -11.40
N CYS A 225 9.75 -11.30 -10.65
CA CYS A 225 11.12 -11.72 -10.38
C CYS A 225 11.92 -11.90 -11.67
N GLN A 226 11.31 -12.49 -12.69
CA GLN A 226 11.93 -12.75 -14.00
C GLN A 226 12.17 -11.47 -14.81
N THR A 227 11.52 -10.36 -14.52
CA THR A 227 11.81 -9.06 -15.15
C THR A 227 13.29 -8.71 -15.00
N CYS A 228 13.86 -9.00 -13.83
CA CYS A 228 15.26 -8.74 -13.52
C CYS A 228 16.09 -10.03 -13.55
N HIS A 229 15.65 -11.09 -12.88
CA HIS A 229 16.40 -12.33 -12.73
C HIS A 229 16.25 -13.23 -13.97
N GLY A 230 17.18 -13.13 -14.89
CA GLY A 230 17.17 -13.83 -16.18
C GLY A 230 16.52 -13.05 -17.32
N GLY A 231 15.77 -12.00 -17.03
CA GLY A 231 15.15 -11.13 -18.01
C GLY A 231 16.08 -10.04 -18.55
N ASP A 232 15.49 -9.11 -19.23
CA ASP A 232 16.16 -7.97 -19.86
C ASP A 232 15.65 -6.61 -19.35
N GLY A 233 14.92 -6.62 -18.23
CA GLY A 233 14.30 -5.44 -17.66
C GLY A 233 12.98 -5.05 -18.32
N THR A 234 12.37 -5.94 -19.14
CA THR A 234 11.03 -5.71 -19.69
C THR A 234 9.98 -6.23 -18.71
N THR A 235 9.05 -5.37 -18.33
CA THR A 235 7.92 -5.73 -17.46
C THR A 235 6.92 -6.63 -18.20
N LYS A 236 6.03 -7.32 -17.46
CA LYS A 236 4.97 -8.13 -18.07
C LYS A 236 4.01 -7.35 -18.97
N LYS A 237 3.97 -6.03 -18.83
CA LYS A 237 3.19 -5.12 -19.70
C LYS A 237 4.02 -4.54 -20.85
N GLY A 238 5.23 -5.08 -21.12
CA GLY A 238 6.07 -4.72 -22.25
C GLY A 238 6.89 -3.43 -22.08
N ARG A 239 6.90 -2.81 -20.91
CA ARG A 239 7.67 -1.61 -20.65
C ARG A 239 9.10 -1.93 -20.21
N LYS A 240 10.08 -1.19 -20.71
CA LYS A 240 11.47 -1.28 -20.26
C LYS A 240 11.70 -0.47 -18.99
N LEU A 241 12.37 -1.07 -18.02
CA LEU A 241 12.83 -0.38 -16.82
C LEU A 241 14.02 0.52 -17.18
N LYS A 242 13.87 1.82 -16.93
CA LYS A 242 14.90 2.83 -17.24
C LYS A 242 16.17 2.69 -16.39
N ASN A 243 16.03 2.10 -15.21
CA ASN A 243 17.12 1.90 -14.26
C ASN A 243 17.72 0.47 -14.30
N PHE A 244 17.29 -0.35 -15.28
CA PHE A 244 17.89 -1.65 -15.56
C PHE A 244 18.85 -1.53 -16.75
N TYR A 245 20.06 -2.04 -16.62
CA TYR A 245 21.03 -2.06 -17.72
C TYR A 245 21.96 -3.26 -17.64
N LYS A 246 22.59 -3.58 -18.77
CA LYS A 246 23.58 -4.65 -18.91
C LYS A 246 24.97 -4.07 -19.19
N LYS A 247 25.99 -4.64 -18.55
CA LYS A 247 27.39 -4.37 -18.84
C LYS A 247 28.09 -5.72 -19.09
N GLY A 248 28.37 -6.01 -20.33
CA GLY A 248 28.81 -7.35 -20.74
C GLY A 248 27.77 -8.43 -20.40
N LYS A 249 28.18 -9.47 -19.68
CA LYS A 249 27.33 -10.59 -19.26
C LYS A 249 26.56 -10.33 -17.96
N GLN A 250 26.80 -9.19 -17.31
CA GLN A 250 26.18 -8.84 -16.03
C GLN A 250 25.03 -7.86 -16.20
N ALA A 251 23.99 -8.01 -15.40
CA ALA A 251 22.86 -7.10 -15.32
C ALA A 251 22.86 -6.36 -13.97
N TYR A 252 22.40 -5.13 -14.00
CA TYR A 252 22.36 -4.23 -12.85
C TYR A 252 21.03 -3.52 -12.77
N LEU A 253 20.56 -3.27 -11.54
CA LEU A 253 19.48 -2.34 -11.24
C LEU A 253 20.05 -1.17 -10.45
N GLU A 254 19.78 0.05 -10.89
CA GLU A 254 20.13 1.26 -10.15
C GLU A 254 18.93 1.68 -9.30
N SER A 255 19.13 1.80 -7.97
CA SER A 255 18.07 2.20 -7.06
C SER A 255 17.70 3.66 -7.30
N LYS A 256 16.40 3.93 -7.45
CA LYS A 256 15.84 5.27 -7.65
C LYS A 256 16.00 6.16 -6.43
N GLY A 257 16.03 5.57 -5.24
CA GLY A 257 16.09 6.31 -3.98
C GLY A 257 17.50 6.57 -3.46
N SER A 258 18.46 5.67 -3.76
CA SER A 258 19.83 5.73 -3.21
C SER A 258 20.91 5.81 -4.28
N GLU A 259 20.55 5.72 -5.56
CA GLU A 259 21.47 5.65 -6.71
C GLU A 259 22.49 4.50 -6.63
N LYS A 260 22.32 3.58 -5.69
CA LYS A 260 23.15 2.39 -5.56
C LYS A 260 22.91 1.45 -6.73
N ARG A 261 24.00 0.89 -7.24
CA ARG A 261 23.97 -0.12 -8.29
C ARG A 261 24.00 -1.50 -7.69
N VAL A 262 22.96 -2.27 -7.95
CA VAL A 262 22.79 -3.63 -7.43
C VAL A 262 23.01 -4.63 -8.56
N LEU A 263 24.00 -5.50 -8.39
CA LEU A 263 24.25 -6.61 -9.32
C LEU A 263 23.11 -7.62 -9.24
N ILE A 264 22.48 -7.90 -10.37
CA ILE A 264 21.39 -8.86 -10.49
C ILE A 264 21.97 -10.26 -10.70
N LYS A 265 21.66 -11.19 -9.82
CA LYS A 265 22.02 -12.59 -9.97
C LYS A 265 21.09 -13.27 -10.97
N LYS A 266 21.66 -14.09 -11.85
CA LYS A 266 20.87 -14.96 -12.74
C LYS A 266 20.28 -16.14 -11.96
N PRO A 267 19.13 -16.67 -12.39
CA PRO A 267 18.61 -17.93 -11.87
C PRO A 267 19.65 -19.05 -12.01
N VAL A 268 19.75 -19.90 -11.02
CA VAL A 268 20.61 -21.08 -11.06
C VAL A 268 19.94 -22.23 -11.78
N LYS A 269 20.69 -23.28 -12.17
CA LYS A 269 20.16 -24.44 -12.88
C LYS A 269 18.98 -25.10 -12.17
N ALA A 270 18.97 -25.11 -10.85
CA ALA A 270 17.87 -25.64 -10.05
C ALA A 270 16.50 -24.99 -10.36
N CYS A 271 16.47 -23.71 -10.73
CA CYS A 271 15.22 -22.99 -11.08
C CYS A 271 14.58 -23.50 -12.39
N SER A 272 15.32 -24.21 -13.25
CA SER A 272 14.87 -24.70 -14.55
C SER A 272 14.65 -26.21 -14.63
N LEU A 273 14.77 -26.91 -13.48
CA LEU A 273 14.53 -28.36 -13.43
C LEU A 273 13.05 -28.68 -13.76
N SER A 274 12.83 -29.78 -14.46
CA SER A 274 11.49 -30.15 -14.95
C SER A 274 10.47 -30.30 -13.82
N TYR A 275 10.88 -30.84 -12.68
CA TYR A 275 10.05 -31.03 -11.49
C TYR A 275 9.83 -29.73 -10.67
N HIS A 276 10.54 -28.64 -10.98
CA HIS A 276 10.33 -27.33 -10.39
C HIS A 276 9.43 -26.41 -11.22
N LYS A 277 8.98 -26.83 -12.40
CA LYS A 277 8.19 -25.99 -13.32
C LYS A 277 6.90 -25.43 -12.72
N ARG A 278 6.33 -26.12 -11.73
CA ARG A 278 5.12 -25.67 -11.05
C ARG A 278 5.40 -24.68 -9.91
N LEU A 279 6.64 -24.60 -9.42
CA LEU A 279 7.00 -23.73 -8.32
C LEU A 279 7.11 -22.28 -8.81
N THR A 280 6.50 -21.36 -8.09
CA THR A 280 6.78 -19.93 -8.26
C THR A 280 8.10 -19.59 -7.58
N CYS A 281 8.72 -18.48 -7.96
CA CYS A 281 9.97 -18.04 -7.33
C CYS A 281 9.81 -17.86 -5.82
N VAL A 282 8.69 -17.32 -5.38
CA VAL A 282 8.40 -17.09 -3.96
C VAL A 282 8.22 -18.37 -3.17
N SER A 283 7.84 -19.50 -3.78
CA SER A 283 7.75 -20.79 -3.12
C SER A 283 9.09 -21.28 -2.56
N CYS A 284 10.21 -20.84 -3.17
CA CYS A 284 11.56 -21.18 -2.73
C CYS A 284 12.29 -19.98 -2.09
N HIS A 285 11.98 -18.76 -2.49
CA HIS A 285 12.75 -17.58 -2.14
C HIS A 285 12.08 -16.67 -1.10
N ALA A 286 10.81 -16.87 -0.75
CA ALA A 286 10.23 -16.21 0.41
C ALA A 286 10.84 -16.81 1.69
N LYS A 287 11.41 -15.94 2.54
CA LYS A 287 12.07 -16.37 3.78
C LYS A 287 11.10 -16.37 4.95
N HIS A 288 10.32 -15.29 5.05
CA HIS A 288 9.35 -15.09 6.11
C HIS A 288 8.05 -14.58 5.52
N MET A 289 6.95 -15.09 6.01
CA MET A 289 5.62 -14.52 5.77
C MET A 289 4.91 -14.40 7.11
N PRO A 290 4.13 -13.33 7.33
CA PRO A 290 3.22 -13.29 8.46
C PRO A 290 2.12 -14.33 8.23
N ASP A 291 2.06 -15.33 9.10
CA ASP A 291 0.95 -16.27 9.14
C ASP A 291 -0.12 -15.72 10.07
N CYS A 292 -1.31 -15.56 9.55
CA CYS A 292 -2.46 -15.07 10.28
C CYS A 292 -3.58 -16.11 10.17
N TYR A 293 -3.93 -16.75 11.28
CA TYR A 293 -4.89 -17.87 11.31
C TYR A 293 -6.33 -17.41 11.55
N GLY A 294 -6.73 -16.36 10.84
CA GLY A 294 -8.07 -15.84 10.86
C GLY A 294 -8.28 -14.70 11.86
N CYS A 295 -9.27 -13.88 11.55
CA CYS A 295 -9.78 -12.85 12.43
C CYS A 295 -11.20 -13.22 12.85
N HIS A 296 -11.47 -13.23 14.15
CA HIS A 296 -12.83 -13.27 14.64
C HIS A 296 -13.37 -11.84 14.69
N ILE A 297 -14.42 -11.60 13.94
CA ILE A 297 -15.03 -10.28 13.82
C ILE A 297 -16.35 -10.32 14.59
N LYS A 298 -16.51 -9.39 15.53
CA LYS A 298 -17.77 -9.17 16.26
C LYS A 298 -18.31 -7.81 15.92
N TYR A 299 -19.61 -7.73 15.65
CA TYR A 299 -20.34 -6.49 15.46
C TYR A 299 -21.31 -6.25 16.63
N ASP A 300 -21.18 -5.10 17.28
CA ASP A 300 -22.15 -4.65 18.31
C ASP A 300 -22.90 -3.42 17.79
N PRO A 301 -24.20 -3.54 17.44
CA PRO A 301 -24.97 -2.43 16.90
C PRO A 301 -25.35 -1.37 17.95
N ARG A 302 -25.13 -1.62 19.24
CA ARG A 302 -25.49 -0.71 20.35
C ARG A 302 -24.44 0.35 20.60
N ASP A 303 -23.20 0.06 20.26
CA ASP A 303 -22.04 0.93 20.50
C ASP A 303 -21.70 1.73 19.24
N THR A 304 -20.67 2.58 19.31
CA THR A 304 -20.20 3.43 18.21
C THR A 304 -18.76 3.15 17.84
N HIS A 305 -18.39 3.49 16.63
CA HIS A 305 -17.02 3.39 16.12
C HIS A 305 -16.73 4.54 15.17
N LEU A 306 -15.48 4.98 15.13
CA LEU A 306 -15.01 6.03 14.22
C LEU A 306 -15.17 5.58 12.75
N ASP A 307 -16.12 6.18 12.05
CA ASP A 307 -16.20 6.11 10.59
C ASP A 307 -15.10 6.98 9.98
N LYS A 308 -14.10 6.33 9.38
CA LYS A 308 -12.89 7.00 8.87
C LYS A 308 -13.14 7.75 7.56
N ILE A 309 -14.24 7.47 6.87
CA ILE A 309 -14.65 8.21 5.67
C ILE A 309 -15.39 9.49 6.08
N LEU A 310 -16.33 9.38 7.00
CA LEU A 310 -17.10 10.53 7.48
C LEU A 310 -16.35 11.35 8.55
N ALA A 311 -15.26 10.81 9.10
CA ALA A 311 -14.48 11.38 10.20
C ALA A 311 -15.34 11.74 11.42
N LYS A 312 -16.26 10.85 11.77
CA LYS A 312 -17.15 10.99 12.93
C LYS A 312 -17.55 9.62 13.48
N GLU A 313 -17.96 9.59 14.75
CA GLU A 313 -18.54 8.38 15.34
C GLU A 313 -19.89 8.05 14.69
N THR A 314 -20.07 6.78 14.37
CA THR A 314 -21.33 6.23 13.85
C THR A 314 -21.69 4.94 14.56
N LYS A 315 -22.98 4.59 14.60
CA LYS A 315 -23.46 3.36 15.24
C LYS A 315 -22.81 2.11 14.64
N GLY A 316 -22.59 1.12 15.50
CA GLY A 316 -21.99 -0.17 15.17
C GLY A 316 -20.50 -0.19 15.48
N LEU A 317 -20.13 -0.96 16.50
CA LEU A 317 -18.74 -1.21 16.87
C LEU A 317 -18.29 -2.52 16.23
N TRP A 318 -17.19 -2.46 15.48
CA TRP A 318 -16.48 -3.64 14.99
C TRP A 318 -15.31 -3.94 15.90
N ILE A 319 -15.22 -5.15 16.37
CA ILE A 319 -14.15 -5.67 17.22
C ILE A 319 -13.47 -6.79 16.44
N GLU A 320 -12.19 -6.62 16.15
CA GLU A 320 -11.35 -7.66 15.55
C GLU A 320 -10.56 -8.34 16.67
N HIS A 321 -10.65 -9.67 16.74
CA HIS A 321 -9.79 -10.50 17.57
C HIS A 321 -8.94 -11.35 16.65
N GLU A 322 -7.66 -11.07 16.59
CA GLU A 322 -6.70 -11.92 15.90
C GLU A 322 -6.51 -13.19 16.72
N SER A 323 -6.80 -14.35 16.13
CA SER A 323 -6.69 -15.61 16.84
C SER A 323 -5.24 -16.03 17.06
N TYR A 324 -4.41 -15.82 16.06
CA TYR A 324 -3.01 -16.22 16.08
C TYR A 324 -2.23 -15.54 14.94
N ARG A 325 -1.07 -15.04 15.26
CA ARG A 325 -0.16 -14.44 14.28
C ARG A 325 1.27 -14.84 14.62
N ARG A 326 2.01 -15.32 13.65
CA ARG A 326 3.44 -15.63 13.81
C ARG A 326 4.22 -15.30 12.54
N LEU A 327 5.51 -15.14 12.70
CA LEU A 327 6.45 -15.12 11.59
C LEU A 327 6.95 -16.54 11.35
N ALA A 328 6.63 -17.12 10.22
CA ALA A 328 6.95 -18.50 9.91
C ALA A 328 7.52 -18.65 8.48
N LEU A 329 7.94 -19.86 8.15
CA LEU A 329 8.20 -20.23 6.76
C LEU A 329 6.90 -20.16 5.97
N PRO A 330 6.96 -19.74 4.69
CA PRO A 330 5.76 -19.58 3.88
C PRO A 330 4.99 -20.91 3.77
N THR A 331 3.70 -20.83 4.05
CA THR A 331 2.78 -21.92 3.73
C THR A 331 2.59 -21.98 2.21
N LEU A 332 2.60 -23.16 1.63
CA LEU A 332 2.44 -23.39 0.19
C LEU A 332 1.04 -23.93 -0.12
N ALA A 333 0.48 -23.46 -1.23
CA ALA A 333 -0.76 -23.97 -1.79
C ALA A 333 -0.63 -24.16 -3.30
N VAL A 334 -1.56 -24.89 -3.88
CA VAL A 334 -1.67 -25.09 -5.33
C VAL A 334 -2.85 -24.28 -5.83
N GLU A 335 -2.59 -23.36 -6.78
CA GLU A 335 -3.63 -22.62 -7.48
C GLU A 335 -4.36 -23.50 -8.52
N ASP A 336 -5.51 -23.06 -9.00
CA ASP A 336 -6.31 -23.76 -10.04
C ASP A 336 -5.50 -24.05 -11.31
N ASN A 337 -4.55 -23.20 -11.66
CA ASN A 337 -3.63 -23.37 -12.79
C ASN A 337 -2.47 -24.33 -12.48
N GLN A 338 -2.56 -25.10 -11.39
CA GLN A 338 -1.55 -26.08 -10.92
C GLN A 338 -0.21 -25.45 -10.52
N ARG A 339 -0.09 -24.15 -10.34
CA ARG A 339 1.11 -23.50 -9.82
C ARG A 339 1.16 -23.62 -8.30
N VAL A 340 2.36 -23.82 -7.78
CA VAL A 340 2.62 -23.78 -6.34
C VAL A 340 3.01 -22.34 -5.96
N VAL A 341 2.27 -21.78 -5.03
CA VAL A 341 2.43 -20.40 -4.56
C VAL A 341 2.54 -20.36 -3.04
N THR A 342 3.01 -19.25 -2.53
CA THR A 342 2.93 -18.96 -1.09
C THR A 342 1.56 -18.39 -0.77
N VAL A 343 0.99 -18.80 0.34
CA VAL A 343 -0.29 -18.28 0.86
C VAL A 343 -0.14 -17.91 2.32
N THR A 344 -0.88 -16.90 2.73
CA THR A 344 -1.09 -16.59 4.15
C THR A 344 -2.34 -17.32 4.58
N PRO A 345 -2.26 -18.29 5.52
CA PRO A 345 -3.44 -18.93 6.06
C PRO A 345 -4.33 -17.92 6.80
N GLY A 346 -5.66 -18.00 6.59
CA GLY A 346 -6.63 -17.14 7.26
C GLY A 346 -7.73 -16.63 6.38
#